data_7a683031f8da4205695b1664dd197287
#
_entry.id   7a683031f8da4205695b1664dd197287
#
_cell.length_a   1.000
_cell.length_b   1.000
_cell.length_c   1.000
_cell.angle_alpha   90.00
_cell.angle_beta   90.00
_cell.angle_gamma   90.00
#
_symmetry.space_group_name_H-M   'P 1'
#
loop_
_entity.id
_entity.type
_entity.pdbx_description
1 polymer ?
#
loop_
_entity_poly.entity_id
_entity_poly.type
_entity_poly.pdbx_seq_one_letter_code
_entity_poly.pdbx_strand_id
1 'polypeptide(L)'
;MISDLEEHVIQGNGIEIHYVTKGQGPAVVMCHGFPDSWYSWRHQIDALAQAGYQAVAMSMRGYGKTSAPQAIEAYDINHLVGDVVAVANHLNQGPVVVAGHDWGAPVAWFAALMRPDLFRAVMGLSVPFLNPIGALPEGIDINGLMAQAAGPDRDYYRLFFQEPGKAEADLEADIERSIRGFIYLISGDALSNGDISQPFDGHFPAGESLSQQLLLPDELPHWINEEDLSFYVDQISSSGFRGGLNWYRNINRLAAITAPYIGATLTQPSFYMGGSTDLIAGNTPEAISSMQQ
;
A
#
# COMPACT_ATOMS: atom_id res chain seq x y z
N MET A 1 -8.10 17.39 12.78
CA MET A 1 -6.68 17.35 12.28
C MET A 1 -5.73 17.03 13.44
N ILE A 2 -4.64 16.31 13.19
CA ILE A 2 -3.60 16.00 14.19
C ILE A 2 -2.85 17.31 14.51
N SER A 3 -2.75 17.68 15.79
CA SER A 3 -1.97 18.84 16.23
C SER A 3 -0.46 18.50 16.26
N ASP A 4 0.38 19.51 16.14
CA ASP A 4 1.84 19.43 16.34
C ASP A 4 2.57 18.45 15.39
N LEU A 5 2.09 18.32 14.14
CA LEU A 5 2.81 17.64 13.08
C LEU A 5 3.89 18.55 12.49
N GLU A 6 5.07 18.00 12.31
CA GLU A 6 6.13 18.62 11.52
C GLU A 6 6.12 18.01 10.12
N GLU A 7 6.12 18.85 9.10
CA GLU A 7 6.11 18.45 7.70
C GLU A 7 7.50 18.62 7.09
N HIS A 8 7.94 17.60 6.32
CA HIS A 8 9.27 17.56 5.73
C HIS A 8 9.19 17.21 4.25
N VAL A 9 10.06 17.83 3.47
CA VAL A 9 10.32 17.44 2.07
C VAL A 9 11.83 17.29 1.90
N ILE A 10 12.29 16.13 1.46
CA ILE A 10 13.71 15.85 1.24
C ILE A 10 13.97 15.45 -0.20
N GLN A 11 15.20 15.68 -0.65
CA GLN A 11 15.72 15.10 -1.88
C GLN A 11 16.31 13.73 -1.58
N GLY A 12 15.78 12.67 -2.18
CA GLY A 12 16.26 11.31 -1.98
C GLY A 12 15.85 10.38 -3.10
N ASN A 13 16.68 9.39 -3.42
CA ASN A 13 16.38 8.40 -4.45
C ASN A 13 15.91 8.99 -5.81
N GLY A 14 16.45 10.15 -6.17
CA GLY A 14 16.16 10.86 -7.43
C GLY A 14 14.83 11.62 -7.48
N ILE A 15 14.14 11.77 -6.35
CA ILE A 15 12.85 12.48 -6.26
C ILE A 15 12.77 13.34 -4.99
N GLU A 16 11.74 14.20 -4.92
CA GLU A 16 11.30 14.82 -3.68
C GLU A 16 10.41 13.85 -2.91
N ILE A 17 10.71 13.64 -1.63
CA ILE A 17 9.96 12.75 -0.75
C ILE A 17 9.38 13.56 0.40
N HIS A 18 8.07 13.55 0.51
CA HIS A 18 7.34 14.18 1.60
C HIS A 18 7.04 13.17 2.70
N TYR A 19 7.14 13.60 3.95
CA TYR A 19 6.67 12.87 5.12
C TYR A 19 6.31 13.82 6.25
N VAL A 20 5.52 13.35 7.20
CA VAL A 20 5.17 14.07 8.42
C VAL A 20 5.76 13.35 9.63
N THR A 21 6.10 14.12 10.66
CA THR A 21 6.62 13.56 11.93
C THR A 21 5.91 14.12 13.14
N LYS A 22 5.87 13.28 14.20
CA LYS A 22 5.43 13.69 15.53
C LYS A 22 6.17 12.90 16.60
N GLY A 23 6.46 13.56 17.73
CA GLY A 23 7.13 12.95 18.87
C GLY A 23 8.65 12.91 18.72
N GLN A 24 9.31 12.35 19.73
CA GLN A 24 10.77 12.21 19.81
C GLN A 24 11.12 10.83 20.33
N GLY A 25 12.30 10.34 19.99
CA GLY A 25 12.78 9.00 20.38
C GLY A 25 13.06 8.12 19.17
N PRO A 26 13.12 6.81 19.34
CA PRO A 26 13.39 5.89 18.23
C PRO A 26 12.35 6.01 17.12
N ALA A 27 12.79 6.13 15.87
CA ALA A 27 11.89 6.36 14.74
C ALA A 27 11.15 5.08 14.30
N VAL A 28 9.88 5.29 13.92
CA VAL A 28 9.02 4.31 13.23
C VAL A 28 8.59 4.92 11.91
N VAL A 29 9.12 4.41 10.80
CA VAL A 29 8.77 4.85 9.44
C VAL A 29 7.58 4.04 8.95
N MET A 30 6.51 4.74 8.53
CA MET A 30 5.23 4.14 8.16
C MET A 30 4.90 4.41 6.70
N CYS A 31 4.61 3.33 5.97
CA CYS A 31 4.32 3.29 4.53
C CYS A 31 2.84 2.93 4.32
N HIS A 32 2.09 3.80 3.63
CA HIS A 32 0.70 3.53 3.26
C HIS A 32 0.58 2.73 1.96
N GLY A 33 -0.64 2.33 1.59
CA GLY A 33 -0.95 1.56 0.40
C GLY A 33 -1.75 2.31 -0.68
N PHE A 34 -2.62 1.58 -1.38
CA PHE A 34 -3.46 2.06 -2.49
C PHE A 34 -4.95 1.79 -2.24
N PRO A 35 -5.85 2.71 -2.56
CA PRO A 35 -5.64 4.15 -2.71
C PRO A 35 -5.68 4.82 -1.33
N ASP A 36 -4.55 5.31 -0.88
CA ASP A 36 -4.39 5.71 0.51
C ASP A 36 -3.46 6.94 0.64
N SER A 37 -3.14 7.36 1.86
CA SER A 37 -2.20 8.44 2.15
C SER A 37 -1.52 8.24 3.50
N TRP A 38 -0.51 9.08 3.82
CA TRP A 38 0.09 9.11 5.14
C TRP A 38 -0.94 9.31 6.27
N TYR A 39 -2.10 9.88 5.96
CA TYR A 39 -3.16 10.20 6.93
C TYR A 39 -3.84 8.96 7.53
N SER A 40 -3.74 7.81 6.88
CA SER A 40 -4.20 6.53 7.45
C SER A 40 -3.50 6.16 8.74
N TRP A 41 -2.30 6.66 8.92
CA TRP A 41 -1.52 6.49 10.14
C TRP A 41 -1.85 7.50 11.24
N ARG A 42 -2.86 8.38 11.07
CA ARG A 42 -3.18 9.48 11.99
C ARG A 42 -3.32 9.07 13.45
N HIS A 43 -3.93 7.91 13.70
CA HIS A 43 -4.09 7.40 15.07
C HIS A 43 -2.79 6.79 15.62
N GLN A 44 -2.03 6.11 14.76
CA GLN A 44 -0.73 5.52 15.12
C GLN A 44 0.33 6.59 15.36
N ILE A 45 0.29 7.70 14.62
CA ILE A 45 1.17 8.86 14.84
C ILE A 45 1.03 9.37 16.27
N ASP A 46 -0.19 9.61 16.73
CA ASP A 46 -0.44 10.11 18.08
C ASP A 46 -0.05 9.07 19.16
N ALA A 47 -0.41 7.81 18.96
CA ALA A 47 -0.10 6.75 19.90
C ALA A 47 1.41 6.50 20.03
N LEU A 48 2.15 6.51 18.94
CA LEU A 48 3.61 6.36 18.93
C LEU A 48 4.30 7.54 19.62
N ALA A 49 3.89 8.77 19.32
CA ALA A 49 4.43 9.95 19.95
C ALA A 49 4.22 9.95 21.47
N GLN A 50 3.02 9.56 21.93
CA GLN A 50 2.71 9.41 23.36
C GLN A 50 3.52 8.28 24.03
N ALA A 51 3.86 7.23 23.27
CA ALA A 51 4.68 6.11 23.74
C ALA A 51 6.20 6.42 23.73
N GLY A 52 6.62 7.63 23.34
CA GLY A 52 8.03 8.03 23.34
C GLY A 52 8.80 7.62 22.08
N TYR A 53 8.11 7.45 20.97
CA TYR A 53 8.69 7.22 19.64
C TYR A 53 8.55 8.46 18.75
N GLN A 54 9.42 8.57 17.75
CA GLN A 54 9.21 9.47 16.63
C GLN A 54 8.41 8.73 15.55
N ALA A 55 7.14 9.10 15.40
CA ALA A 55 6.32 8.64 14.29
C ALA A 55 6.72 9.38 13.01
N VAL A 56 6.92 8.66 11.90
CA VAL A 56 7.33 9.19 10.60
C VAL A 56 6.42 8.57 9.54
N ALA A 57 5.40 9.31 9.08
CA ALA A 57 4.46 8.81 8.09
C ALA A 57 4.76 9.41 6.71
N MET A 58 5.11 8.56 5.75
CA MET A 58 5.50 8.97 4.40
C MET A 58 4.27 9.17 3.50
N SER A 59 4.31 10.19 2.63
CA SER A 59 3.59 10.12 1.36
C SER A 59 4.42 9.26 0.41
N MET A 60 3.90 8.09 0.06
CA MET A 60 4.62 7.19 -0.83
C MET A 60 4.77 7.79 -2.24
N ARG A 61 5.75 7.31 -3.02
CA ARG A 61 6.01 7.75 -4.40
C ARG A 61 4.73 7.74 -5.23
N GLY A 62 4.40 8.90 -5.83
CA GLY A 62 3.18 9.08 -6.63
C GLY A 62 1.96 9.56 -5.87
N TYR A 63 2.12 9.92 -4.58
CA TYR A 63 1.04 10.40 -3.73
C TYR A 63 1.38 11.75 -3.07
N GLY A 64 0.34 12.56 -2.91
CA GLY A 64 0.40 13.82 -2.19
C GLY A 64 1.51 14.73 -2.71
N LYS A 65 2.39 15.18 -1.82
CA LYS A 65 3.52 16.06 -2.14
C LYS A 65 4.80 15.32 -2.56
N THR A 66 4.83 13.99 -2.53
CA THR A 66 5.95 13.22 -3.07
C THR A 66 5.89 13.19 -4.59
N SER A 67 7.06 13.31 -5.24
CA SER A 67 7.13 13.31 -6.70
C SER A 67 6.43 12.11 -7.34
N ALA A 68 5.82 12.34 -8.51
CA ALA A 68 5.13 11.34 -9.32
C ALA A 68 5.80 11.20 -10.70
N PRO A 69 6.93 10.47 -10.83
CA PRO A 69 7.60 10.24 -12.10
C PRO A 69 6.66 9.68 -13.17
N GLN A 70 6.90 10.02 -14.43
CA GLN A 70 6.04 9.58 -15.54
C GLN A 70 6.25 8.10 -15.90
N ALA A 71 7.48 7.62 -15.82
CA ALA A 71 7.86 6.27 -16.23
C ALA A 71 7.28 5.21 -15.27
N ILE A 72 6.64 4.17 -15.81
CA ILE A 72 6.08 3.07 -15.02
C ILE A 72 7.18 2.38 -14.21
N GLU A 73 8.34 2.17 -14.81
CA GLU A 73 9.49 1.48 -14.21
C GLU A 73 10.04 2.20 -12.97
N ALA A 74 9.76 3.49 -12.83
CA ALA A 74 10.15 4.26 -11.65
C ALA A 74 9.36 3.90 -10.37
N TYR A 75 8.42 2.95 -10.46
CA TYR A 75 7.57 2.52 -9.35
C TYR A 75 7.75 1.04 -8.98
N ASP A 76 8.84 0.41 -9.41
CA ASP A 76 9.15 -0.94 -8.98
C ASP A 76 9.58 -0.99 -7.50
N ILE A 77 9.63 -2.20 -6.95
CA ILE A 77 9.90 -2.39 -5.52
C ILE A 77 11.25 -1.80 -5.07
N ASN A 78 12.28 -1.79 -5.94
CA ASN A 78 13.57 -1.20 -5.60
C ASN A 78 13.47 0.32 -5.42
N HIS A 79 12.68 0.99 -6.27
CA HIS A 79 12.45 2.43 -6.16
C HIS A 79 11.65 2.76 -4.88
N LEU A 80 10.59 1.99 -4.60
CA LEU A 80 9.78 2.19 -3.39
C LEU A 80 10.59 1.95 -2.11
N VAL A 81 11.37 0.89 -2.06
CA VAL A 81 12.31 0.62 -0.94
C VAL A 81 13.37 1.71 -0.84
N GLY A 82 13.92 2.16 -1.97
CA GLY A 82 14.90 3.24 -2.02
C GLY A 82 14.42 4.54 -1.39
N ASP A 83 13.13 4.86 -1.52
CA ASP A 83 12.52 6.03 -0.89
C ASP A 83 12.49 5.89 0.64
N VAL A 84 12.09 4.72 1.13
CA VAL A 84 12.09 4.43 2.58
C VAL A 84 13.52 4.49 3.16
N VAL A 85 14.50 3.95 2.43
CA VAL A 85 15.92 4.03 2.77
C VAL A 85 16.39 5.48 2.81
N ALA A 86 15.97 6.33 1.88
CA ALA A 86 16.33 7.74 1.85
C ALA A 86 15.80 8.47 3.09
N VAL A 87 14.54 8.22 3.49
CA VAL A 87 13.97 8.78 4.72
C VAL A 87 14.70 8.26 5.95
N ALA A 88 14.93 6.95 6.07
CA ALA A 88 15.65 6.36 7.20
C ALA A 88 17.06 6.97 7.37
N ASN A 89 17.78 7.17 6.26
CA ASN A 89 19.10 7.82 6.29
C ASN A 89 19.01 9.30 6.67
N HIS A 90 17.97 10.01 6.19
CA HIS A 90 17.79 11.43 6.53
C HIS A 90 17.54 11.66 8.02
N LEU A 91 16.80 10.75 8.67
CA LEU A 91 16.56 10.81 10.13
C LEU A 91 17.85 10.67 10.94
N ASN A 92 18.87 10.02 10.41
CA ASN A 92 20.20 9.88 11.01
C ASN A 92 20.20 9.41 12.48
N GLN A 93 19.31 8.45 12.82
CA GLN A 93 19.12 7.94 14.19
C GLN A 93 19.65 6.50 14.38
N GLY A 94 20.35 5.95 13.37
CA GLY A 94 20.70 4.53 13.32
C GLY A 94 19.52 3.66 12.87
N PRO A 95 19.50 2.35 13.16
CA PRO A 95 18.46 1.47 12.67
C PRO A 95 17.06 1.83 13.21
N VAL A 96 16.09 2.01 12.30
CA VAL A 96 14.70 2.37 12.60
C VAL A 96 13.77 1.16 12.54
N VAL A 97 12.53 1.30 13.00
CA VAL A 97 11.44 0.37 12.71
C VAL A 97 10.77 0.79 11.41
N VAL A 98 10.37 -0.16 10.57
CA VAL A 98 9.53 0.12 9.39
C VAL A 98 8.20 -0.60 9.52
N ALA A 99 7.11 0.10 9.22
CA ALA A 99 5.76 -0.45 9.20
C ALA A 99 5.10 -0.15 7.84
N GLY A 100 4.27 -1.06 7.36
CA GLY A 100 3.55 -0.86 6.11
C GLY A 100 2.17 -1.47 6.13
N HIS A 101 1.26 -0.86 5.40
CA HIS A 101 -0.11 -1.33 5.18
C HIS A 101 -0.38 -1.46 3.68
N ASP A 102 -1.14 -2.49 3.28
CA ASP A 102 -1.44 -2.80 1.87
C ASP A 102 -0.16 -2.84 1.04
N TRP A 103 0.00 -2.05 -0.05
CA TRP A 103 1.25 -1.95 -0.82
C TRP A 103 2.45 -1.48 0.02
N GLY A 104 2.23 -0.70 1.07
CA GLY A 104 3.29 -0.33 2.01
C GLY A 104 3.87 -1.51 2.77
N ALA A 105 3.10 -2.60 2.98
CA ALA A 105 3.59 -3.80 3.66
C ALA A 105 4.66 -4.55 2.84
N PRO A 106 4.48 -4.90 1.56
CA PRO A 106 5.57 -5.39 0.72
C PRO A 106 6.81 -4.49 0.72
N VAL A 107 6.61 -3.17 0.67
CA VAL A 107 7.74 -2.22 0.73
C VAL A 107 8.47 -2.35 2.06
N ALA A 108 7.77 -2.40 3.19
CA ALA A 108 8.36 -2.56 4.52
C ALA A 108 9.09 -3.91 4.65
N TRP A 109 8.49 -5.01 4.18
CA TRP A 109 9.10 -6.34 4.19
C TRP A 109 10.40 -6.37 3.40
N PHE A 110 10.38 -5.86 2.16
CA PHE A 110 11.58 -5.82 1.31
C PHE A 110 12.62 -4.81 1.81
N ALA A 111 12.22 -3.69 2.41
CA ALA A 111 13.14 -2.77 3.06
C ALA A 111 13.92 -3.47 4.17
N ALA A 112 13.24 -4.19 5.06
CA ALA A 112 13.89 -4.95 6.14
C ALA A 112 14.77 -6.09 5.60
N LEU A 113 14.33 -6.80 4.55
CA LEU A 113 15.09 -7.89 3.93
C LEU A 113 16.36 -7.39 3.24
N MET A 114 16.26 -6.30 2.47
CA MET A 114 17.36 -5.76 1.66
C MET A 114 18.34 -4.92 2.47
N ARG A 115 17.88 -4.29 3.55
CA ARG A 115 18.68 -3.38 4.37
C ARG A 115 18.53 -3.67 5.88
N PRO A 116 18.92 -4.88 6.32
CA PRO A 116 18.89 -5.24 7.74
C PRO A 116 19.77 -4.36 8.63
N ASP A 117 20.70 -3.64 8.03
CA ASP A 117 21.55 -2.64 8.69
C ASP A 117 20.76 -1.35 9.06
N LEU A 118 19.71 -1.01 8.33
CA LEU A 118 18.89 0.19 8.55
C LEU A 118 17.56 -0.09 9.26
N PHE A 119 17.05 -1.31 9.15
CA PHE A 119 15.75 -1.66 9.71
C PHE A 119 15.90 -2.75 10.77
N ARG A 120 15.74 -2.36 12.06
CA ARG A 120 15.89 -3.25 13.21
C ARG A 120 14.65 -4.09 13.53
N ALA A 121 13.49 -3.72 12.99
CA ALA A 121 12.24 -4.45 13.12
C ALA A 121 11.29 -4.06 11.97
N VAL A 122 10.34 -4.93 11.66
CA VAL A 122 9.36 -4.70 10.59
C VAL A 122 7.95 -5.10 11.03
N MET A 123 6.96 -4.32 10.61
CA MET A 123 5.55 -4.61 10.78
C MET A 123 4.84 -4.52 9.42
N GLY A 124 4.10 -5.58 9.06
CA GLY A 124 3.21 -5.58 7.90
C GLY A 124 1.75 -5.74 8.31
N LEU A 125 0.90 -4.89 7.75
CA LEU A 125 -0.55 -4.92 7.92
C LEU A 125 -1.23 -5.27 6.60
N SER A 126 -2.24 -6.12 6.63
CA SER A 126 -2.98 -6.64 5.47
C SER A 126 -2.16 -7.64 4.64
N VAL A 127 -1.05 -7.24 4.05
CA VAL A 127 -0.24 -8.08 3.15
C VAL A 127 0.87 -8.78 3.94
N PRO A 128 0.87 -10.14 4.00
CA PRO A 128 1.93 -10.90 4.66
C PRO A 128 3.24 -10.82 3.88
N PHE A 129 4.33 -11.25 4.51
CA PHE A 129 5.59 -11.44 3.79
C PHE A 129 5.43 -12.53 2.73
N LEU A 130 5.53 -12.13 1.48
CA LEU A 130 5.54 -13.05 0.34
C LEU A 130 7.00 -13.39 0.01
N ASN A 131 7.36 -14.65 0.16
CA ASN A 131 8.70 -15.10 -0.18
C ASN A 131 9.03 -14.75 -1.64
N PRO A 132 10.25 -14.22 -1.90
CA PRO A 132 10.71 -14.00 -3.26
C PRO A 132 10.59 -15.28 -4.10
N ILE A 133 9.91 -15.17 -5.22
CA ILE A 133 9.78 -16.26 -6.19
C ILE A 133 10.83 -16.10 -7.28
N GLY A 134 11.32 -17.23 -7.81
CA GLY A 134 12.23 -17.22 -8.95
C GLY A 134 11.56 -16.72 -10.23
N ALA A 135 12.37 -16.53 -11.26
CA ALA A 135 11.87 -16.23 -12.58
C ALA A 135 10.83 -17.29 -12.98
N LEU A 136 9.67 -16.84 -13.43
CA LEU A 136 8.65 -17.72 -13.97
C LEU A 136 9.14 -18.37 -15.26
N PRO A 137 8.65 -19.56 -15.63
CA PRO A 137 8.96 -20.18 -16.92
C PRO A 137 8.66 -19.22 -18.07
N GLU A 138 9.42 -19.36 -19.17
CA GLU A 138 9.23 -18.55 -20.37
C GLU A 138 7.77 -18.63 -20.87
N GLY A 139 7.18 -17.47 -21.15
CA GLY A 139 5.80 -17.34 -21.60
C GLY A 139 4.75 -17.36 -20.47
N ILE A 140 5.17 -17.49 -19.20
CA ILE A 140 4.29 -17.39 -18.04
C ILE A 140 4.60 -16.09 -17.30
N ASP A 141 3.58 -15.29 -17.06
CA ASP A 141 3.66 -14.08 -16.24
C ASP A 141 2.53 -14.04 -15.22
N ILE A 142 2.71 -13.21 -14.18
CA ILE A 142 1.75 -13.13 -13.06
C ILE A 142 0.38 -12.67 -13.55
N ASN A 143 0.33 -11.70 -14.47
CA ASN A 143 -0.93 -11.19 -15.01
C ASN A 143 -1.68 -12.26 -15.81
N GLY A 144 -0.96 -13.06 -16.60
CA GLY A 144 -1.55 -14.21 -17.34
C GLY A 144 -2.15 -15.26 -16.41
N LEU A 145 -1.48 -15.58 -15.29
CA LEU A 145 -2.01 -16.49 -14.27
C LEU A 145 -3.26 -15.91 -13.60
N MET A 146 -3.26 -14.62 -13.28
CA MET A 146 -4.43 -13.94 -12.71
C MET A 146 -5.60 -13.91 -13.69
N ALA A 147 -5.36 -13.65 -14.97
CA ALA A 147 -6.39 -13.65 -16.02
C ALA A 147 -7.04 -15.04 -16.18
N GLN A 148 -6.22 -16.09 -16.16
CA GLN A 148 -6.71 -17.46 -16.19
C GLN A 148 -7.59 -17.81 -14.97
N ALA A 149 -7.21 -17.33 -13.79
CA ALA A 149 -7.95 -17.54 -12.56
C ALA A 149 -9.28 -16.77 -12.52
N ALA A 150 -9.33 -15.55 -13.06
CA ALA A 150 -10.54 -14.72 -13.12
C ALA A 150 -11.63 -15.33 -14.02
N GLY A 151 -11.22 -15.99 -15.12
CA GLY A 151 -12.14 -16.53 -16.12
C GLY A 151 -12.67 -15.47 -17.10
N PRO A 152 -13.55 -15.86 -18.05
CA PRO A 152 -13.97 -14.96 -19.12
C PRO A 152 -15.06 -13.94 -18.75
N ASP A 153 -15.80 -14.20 -17.70
CA ASP A 153 -17.01 -13.41 -17.35
C ASP A 153 -16.72 -12.33 -16.28
N ARG A 154 -15.50 -12.30 -15.78
CA ARG A 154 -15.10 -11.38 -14.68
C ARG A 154 -13.77 -10.70 -14.98
N ASP A 155 -13.71 -9.42 -14.69
CA ASP A 155 -12.46 -8.67 -14.60
C ASP A 155 -11.92 -8.76 -13.18
N TYR A 156 -10.59 -8.75 -13.05
CA TYR A 156 -9.89 -8.67 -11.78
C TYR A 156 -9.22 -7.30 -11.67
N TYR A 157 -9.43 -6.58 -10.56
CA TYR A 157 -8.99 -5.18 -10.44
C TYR A 157 -7.50 -4.97 -10.77
N ARG A 158 -6.61 -5.91 -10.41
CA ARG A 158 -5.17 -5.78 -10.73
C ARG A 158 -4.89 -5.85 -12.23
N LEU A 159 -5.69 -6.61 -12.99
CA LEU A 159 -5.59 -6.68 -14.45
C LEU A 159 -6.18 -5.43 -15.10
N PHE A 160 -7.30 -4.94 -14.56
CA PHE A 160 -7.90 -3.68 -14.99
C PHE A 160 -6.92 -2.50 -14.86
N PHE A 161 -6.05 -2.51 -13.85
CA PHE A 161 -5.04 -1.47 -13.60
C PHE A 161 -3.83 -1.53 -14.56
N GLN A 162 -3.65 -2.61 -15.33
CA GLN A 162 -2.45 -2.77 -16.16
C GLN A 162 -2.41 -1.83 -17.35
N GLU A 163 -3.55 -1.53 -17.98
CA GLU A 163 -3.61 -0.65 -19.15
C GLU A 163 -3.51 0.82 -18.72
N PRO A 164 -2.43 1.54 -19.14
CA PRO A 164 -2.29 2.95 -18.78
C PRO A 164 -3.43 3.81 -19.32
N GLY A 165 -3.98 4.66 -18.47
CA GLY A 165 -5.09 5.55 -18.80
C GLY A 165 -6.49 4.96 -18.59
N LYS A 166 -6.65 3.64 -18.58
CA LYS A 166 -7.97 2.99 -18.42
C LYS A 166 -8.52 3.16 -17.01
N ALA A 167 -7.77 2.73 -16.02
CA ALA A 167 -8.17 2.85 -14.62
C ALA A 167 -8.16 4.31 -14.14
N GLU A 168 -7.21 5.13 -14.63
CA GLU A 168 -7.20 6.56 -14.35
C GLU A 168 -8.52 7.22 -14.82
N ALA A 169 -8.92 7.00 -16.07
CA ALA A 169 -10.15 7.58 -16.62
C ALA A 169 -11.41 7.14 -15.86
N ASP A 170 -11.45 5.89 -15.40
CA ASP A 170 -12.56 5.34 -14.64
C ASP A 170 -12.63 5.92 -13.21
N LEU A 171 -11.52 5.87 -12.47
CA LEU A 171 -11.48 6.27 -11.07
C LEU A 171 -11.47 7.80 -10.88
N GLU A 172 -10.86 8.54 -11.82
CA GLU A 172 -10.76 10.01 -11.77
C GLU A 172 -12.01 10.70 -12.31
N ALA A 173 -12.94 9.98 -12.94
CA ALA A 173 -14.25 10.53 -13.35
C ALA A 173 -15.04 11.09 -12.16
N ASP A 174 -14.90 10.46 -10.99
CA ASP A 174 -15.45 10.93 -9.71
C ASP A 174 -14.55 10.40 -8.58
N ILE A 175 -13.57 11.20 -8.17
CA ILE A 175 -12.57 10.81 -7.17
C ILE A 175 -13.22 10.57 -5.80
N GLU A 176 -14.18 11.42 -5.40
CA GLU A 176 -14.85 11.26 -4.12
C GLU A 176 -15.61 9.93 -4.06
N ARG A 177 -16.39 9.62 -5.10
CA ARG A 177 -17.06 8.34 -5.24
C ARG A 177 -16.10 7.17 -5.16
N SER A 178 -14.98 7.25 -5.88
CA SER A 178 -13.97 6.19 -5.92
C SER A 178 -13.36 5.95 -4.54
N ILE A 179 -12.94 7.00 -3.84
CA ILE A 179 -12.35 6.88 -2.49
C ILE A 179 -13.38 6.40 -1.47
N ARG A 180 -14.58 6.99 -1.44
CA ARG A 180 -15.67 6.58 -0.55
C ARG A 180 -16.01 5.11 -0.74
N GLY A 181 -16.13 4.68 -2.00
CA GLY A 181 -16.47 3.31 -2.35
C GLY A 181 -15.35 2.31 -2.02
N PHE A 182 -14.08 2.63 -2.28
CA PHE A 182 -12.95 1.77 -1.88
C PHE A 182 -12.90 1.61 -0.36
N ILE A 183 -12.92 2.71 0.40
CA ILE A 183 -12.87 2.67 1.86
C ILE A 183 -13.98 1.78 2.41
N TYR A 184 -15.19 1.86 1.88
CA TYR A 184 -16.33 1.08 2.35
C TYR A 184 -16.26 -0.39 1.93
N LEU A 185 -16.09 -0.65 0.63
CA LEU A 185 -16.16 -2.00 0.06
C LEU A 185 -15.09 -2.95 0.59
N ILE A 186 -13.87 -2.43 0.86
CA ILE A 186 -12.76 -3.24 1.37
C ILE A 186 -12.67 -3.27 2.90
N SER A 187 -13.54 -2.52 3.59
CA SER A 187 -13.69 -2.60 5.04
C SER A 187 -14.61 -3.78 5.45
N GLY A 188 -14.58 -4.14 6.72
CA GLY A 188 -15.51 -5.12 7.26
C GLY A 188 -16.96 -4.62 7.37
N ASP A 189 -17.20 -3.30 7.21
CA ASP A 189 -18.53 -2.70 7.42
C ASP A 189 -19.53 -3.11 6.34
N ALA A 190 -19.13 -3.15 5.07
CA ALA A 190 -20.00 -3.60 3.97
C ALA A 190 -20.56 -5.00 4.21
N LEU A 191 -19.72 -5.91 4.74
CA LEU A 191 -20.15 -7.26 5.10
C LEU A 191 -21.02 -7.27 6.38
N SER A 192 -20.61 -6.51 7.39
CA SER A 192 -21.30 -6.45 8.70
C SER A 192 -22.70 -5.82 8.60
N ASN A 193 -22.84 -4.85 7.69
CA ASN A 193 -24.13 -4.20 7.39
C ASN A 193 -25.05 -5.06 6.51
N GLY A 194 -24.50 -6.11 5.88
CA GLY A 194 -25.25 -7.00 4.99
C GLY A 194 -25.38 -6.50 3.56
N ASP A 195 -24.59 -5.47 3.17
CA ASP A 195 -24.61 -4.91 1.81
C ASP A 195 -23.90 -5.83 0.80
N ILE A 196 -23.00 -6.67 1.32
CA ILE A 196 -22.42 -7.79 0.59
C ILE A 196 -22.54 -9.08 1.40
N SER A 197 -22.67 -10.22 0.75
CA SER A 197 -22.78 -11.53 1.39
C SER A 197 -21.44 -12.24 1.63
N GLN A 198 -20.40 -11.77 0.99
CA GLN A 198 -19.03 -12.27 1.06
C GLN A 198 -18.07 -11.09 1.01
N PRO A 199 -16.87 -11.16 1.60
CA PRO A 199 -15.85 -10.15 1.40
C PRO A 199 -15.58 -9.93 -0.11
N PHE A 200 -15.31 -8.67 -0.50
CA PHE A 200 -14.92 -8.37 -1.87
C PHE A 200 -13.65 -9.13 -2.23
N ASP A 201 -13.69 -9.90 -3.32
CA ASP A 201 -12.57 -10.74 -3.77
C ASP A 201 -11.71 -10.11 -4.87
N GLY A 202 -11.96 -8.84 -5.18
CA GLY A 202 -11.24 -8.08 -6.21
C GLY A 202 -11.80 -8.27 -7.62
N HIS A 203 -12.85 -9.05 -7.79
CA HIS A 203 -13.47 -9.27 -9.10
C HIS A 203 -14.76 -8.47 -9.28
N PHE A 204 -15.04 -8.12 -10.54
CA PHE A 204 -16.26 -7.43 -10.96
C PHE A 204 -16.66 -7.90 -12.37
N PRO A 205 -17.89 -7.62 -12.86
CA PRO A 205 -18.34 -8.09 -14.18
C PRO A 205 -17.43 -7.60 -15.31
N ALA A 206 -17.11 -8.50 -16.24
CA ALA A 206 -16.20 -8.21 -17.35
C ALA A 206 -16.71 -7.06 -18.22
N GLY A 207 -15.81 -6.13 -18.55
CA GLY A 207 -16.12 -4.99 -19.41
C GLY A 207 -16.88 -3.84 -18.72
N GLU A 208 -17.17 -3.96 -17.44
CA GLU A 208 -17.80 -2.89 -16.67
C GLU A 208 -16.79 -1.94 -16.01
N SER A 209 -17.27 -0.78 -15.56
CA SER A 209 -16.51 0.21 -14.84
C SER A 209 -16.29 -0.25 -13.39
N LEU A 210 -15.05 -0.30 -12.92
CA LEU A 210 -14.75 -0.64 -11.53
C LEU A 210 -15.37 0.40 -10.58
N SER A 211 -15.24 1.70 -10.88
CA SER A 211 -15.75 2.77 -10.02
C SER A 211 -17.27 2.68 -9.82
N GLN A 212 -18.02 2.16 -10.80
CA GLN A 212 -19.45 1.94 -10.70
C GLN A 212 -19.81 0.70 -9.85
N GLN A 213 -18.91 -0.25 -9.72
CA GLN A 213 -19.09 -1.45 -8.88
C GLN A 213 -18.72 -1.21 -7.41
N LEU A 214 -18.03 -0.10 -7.11
CA LEU A 214 -17.76 0.27 -5.73
C LEU A 214 -19.06 0.65 -5.01
N LEU A 215 -19.33 -0.04 -3.92
CA LEU A 215 -20.49 0.26 -3.07
C LEU A 215 -20.28 1.56 -2.31
N LEU A 216 -21.32 2.37 -2.24
CA LEU A 216 -21.33 3.57 -1.41
C LEU A 216 -22.16 3.31 -0.17
N PRO A 217 -21.67 3.65 1.02
CA PRO A 217 -22.49 3.58 2.23
C PRO A 217 -23.52 4.73 2.23
N ASP A 218 -24.69 4.49 2.80
CA ASP A 218 -25.68 5.55 3.05
C ASP A 218 -25.13 6.58 4.06
N GLU A 219 -24.40 6.10 5.09
CA GLU A 219 -23.66 6.91 6.04
C GLU A 219 -22.22 6.39 6.15
N LEU A 220 -21.26 7.30 6.38
CA LEU A 220 -19.87 6.88 6.57
C LEU A 220 -19.73 5.96 7.78
N PRO A 221 -18.85 4.95 7.73
CA PRO A 221 -18.48 4.14 8.89
C PRO A 221 -18.04 5.01 10.07
N HIS A 222 -18.34 4.60 11.30
CA HIS A 222 -18.09 5.37 12.53
C HIS A 222 -16.60 5.74 12.78
N TRP A 223 -15.67 5.08 12.11
CA TRP A 223 -14.22 5.27 12.24
C TRP A 223 -13.64 6.30 11.25
N ILE A 224 -14.48 6.86 10.35
CA ILE A 224 -14.11 7.91 9.39
C ILE A 224 -15.24 8.93 9.30
N ASN A 225 -14.91 10.20 9.22
CA ASN A 225 -15.87 11.29 9.06
C ASN A 225 -15.65 12.04 7.74
N GLU A 226 -16.52 13.00 7.42
CA GLU A 226 -16.44 13.76 6.15
C GLU A 226 -15.16 14.60 6.04
N GLU A 227 -14.57 15.09 7.15
CA GLU A 227 -13.30 15.80 7.13
C GLU A 227 -12.14 14.85 6.76
N ASP A 228 -12.13 13.63 7.33
CA ASP A 228 -11.18 12.59 6.99
C ASP A 228 -11.30 12.20 5.51
N LEU A 229 -12.54 11.99 5.01
CA LEU A 229 -12.79 11.63 3.62
C LEU A 229 -12.31 12.75 2.69
N SER A 230 -12.65 14.00 2.98
CA SER A 230 -12.20 15.15 2.19
C SER A 230 -10.68 15.22 2.10
N PHE A 231 -9.98 14.90 3.19
CA PHE A 231 -8.52 14.85 3.18
C PHE A 231 -7.97 13.82 2.16
N TYR A 232 -8.52 12.60 2.14
CA TYR A 232 -8.12 11.59 1.15
C TYR A 232 -8.44 12.03 -0.29
N VAL A 233 -9.62 12.60 -0.50
CA VAL A 233 -10.04 13.13 -1.82
C VAL A 233 -9.08 14.22 -2.28
N ASP A 234 -8.70 15.16 -1.41
CA ASP A 234 -7.77 16.24 -1.74
C ASP A 234 -6.36 15.71 -2.09
N GLN A 235 -5.87 14.70 -1.33
CA GLN A 235 -4.58 14.08 -1.61
C GLN A 235 -4.56 13.42 -3.01
N ILE A 236 -5.59 12.63 -3.32
CA ILE A 236 -5.69 11.94 -4.62
C ILE A 236 -5.99 12.95 -5.74
N SER A 237 -6.82 13.96 -5.51
CA SER A 237 -7.10 15.00 -6.51
C SER A 237 -5.83 15.76 -6.93
N SER A 238 -4.89 15.92 -6.01
CA SER A 238 -3.62 16.60 -6.30
C SER A 238 -2.62 15.73 -7.07
N SER A 239 -2.60 14.41 -6.88
CA SER A 239 -1.63 13.49 -7.47
C SER A 239 -2.20 12.64 -8.61
N GLY A 240 -3.51 12.47 -8.69
CA GLY A 240 -4.18 11.46 -9.50
C GLY A 240 -3.95 10.04 -8.97
N PHE A 241 -4.57 9.06 -9.64
CA PHE A 241 -4.37 7.63 -9.33
C PHE A 241 -3.15 7.02 -10.02
N ARG A 242 -2.61 7.66 -11.08
CA ARG A 242 -1.56 7.08 -11.93
C ARG A 242 -0.34 6.59 -11.15
N GLY A 243 0.15 7.36 -10.17
CA GLY A 243 1.31 6.97 -9.37
C GLY A 243 1.10 5.65 -8.65
N GLY A 244 -0.02 5.52 -7.94
CA GLY A 244 -0.39 4.30 -7.25
C GLY A 244 -0.67 3.12 -8.19
N LEU A 245 -1.34 3.37 -9.33
CA LEU A 245 -1.59 2.35 -10.36
C LEU A 245 -0.28 1.80 -10.97
N ASN A 246 0.76 2.63 -11.06
CA ASN A 246 2.06 2.17 -11.55
C ASN A 246 2.74 1.14 -10.63
N TRP A 247 2.38 1.07 -9.34
CA TRP A 247 2.87 -0.02 -8.48
C TRP A 247 2.34 -1.37 -8.97
N TYR A 248 1.07 -1.46 -9.34
CA TYR A 248 0.47 -2.68 -9.90
C TYR A 248 1.03 -3.04 -11.27
N ARG A 249 1.40 -2.06 -12.10
CA ARG A 249 1.99 -2.25 -13.44
C ARG A 249 3.40 -2.85 -13.38
N ASN A 250 4.05 -2.84 -12.21
CA ASN A 250 5.34 -3.46 -11.98
C ASN A 250 5.29 -4.88 -11.41
N ILE A 251 4.09 -5.46 -11.20
CA ILE A 251 3.94 -6.81 -10.60
C ILE A 251 4.70 -7.88 -11.39
N ASN A 252 4.64 -7.87 -12.73
CA ASN A 252 5.37 -8.83 -13.55
C ASN A 252 6.90 -8.72 -13.44
N ARG A 253 7.42 -7.55 -13.02
CA ARG A 253 8.86 -7.34 -12.81
C ARG A 253 9.32 -7.82 -11.43
N LEU A 254 8.41 -7.99 -10.49
CA LEU A 254 8.72 -8.29 -9.09
C LEU A 254 9.56 -9.57 -8.97
N ALA A 255 9.19 -10.64 -9.67
CA ALA A 255 9.90 -11.92 -9.64
C ALA A 255 11.38 -11.77 -10.04
N ALA A 256 11.65 -11.05 -11.13
CA ALA A 256 13.02 -10.82 -11.61
C ALA A 256 13.83 -9.93 -10.64
N ILE A 257 13.20 -8.88 -10.10
CA ILE A 257 13.86 -7.94 -9.18
C ILE A 257 14.18 -8.61 -7.84
N THR A 258 13.29 -9.47 -7.35
CA THR A 258 13.45 -10.13 -6.04
C THR A 258 14.19 -11.47 -6.11
N ALA A 259 14.48 -11.99 -7.31
CA ALA A 259 15.19 -13.26 -7.50
C ALA A 259 16.52 -13.38 -6.70
N PRO A 260 17.34 -12.32 -6.53
CA PRO A 260 18.55 -12.41 -5.68
C PRO A 260 18.29 -12.74 -4.21
N TYR A 261 17.05 -12.60 -3.76
CA TYR A 261 16.63 -12.81 -2.36
C TYR A 261 15.89 -14.12 -2.16
N ILE A 262 15.85 -15.04 -3.15
CA ILE A 262 15.23 -16.36 -3.01
C ILE A 262 15.87 -17.11 -1.85
N GLY A 263 15.04 -17.59 -0.93
CA GLY A 263 15.49 -18.30 0.28
C GLY A 263 16.05 -17.40 1.38
N ALA A 264 16.10 -16.08 1.16
CA ALA A 264 16.45 -15.15 2.23
C ALA A 264 15.30 -15.02 3.23
N THR A 265 15.66 -14.90 4.52
CA THR A 265 14.71 -14.77 5.63
C THR A 265 14.91 -13.45 6.36
N LEU A 266 13.83 -12.93 6.92
CA LEU A 266 13.88 -11.80 7.83
C LEU A 266 14.48 -12.26 9.17
N THR A 267 15.56 -11.61 9.60
CA THR A 267 16.24 -11.93 10.86
C THR A 267 15.87 -10.98 12.00
N GLN A 268 15.21 -9.87 11.65
CA GLN A 268 14.74 -8.87 12.61
C GLN A 268 13.44 -9.32 13.26
N PRO A 269 13.10 -8.81 14.46
CA PRO A 269 11.75 -8.90 15.00
C PRO A 269 10.72 -8.47 13.97
N SER A 270 9.77 -9.35 13.68
CA SER A 270 8.75 -9.15 12.64
C SER A 270 7.37 -9.33 13.23
N PHE A 271 6.42 -8.48 12.83
CA PHE A 271 5.04 -8.57 13.23
C PHE A 271 4.12 -8.47 12.01
N TYR A 272 3.10 -9.33 11.98
CA TYR A 272 2.05 -9.30 10.96
C TYR A 272 0.67 -9.21 11.61
N MET A 273 -0.22 -8.42 11.00
CA MET A 273 -1.63 -8.36 11.35
C MET A 273 -2.49 -8.21 10.10
N GLY A 274 -3.47 -9.09 9.94
CA GLY A 274 -4.49 -9.01 8.90
C GLY A 274 -5.89 -9.04 9.49
N GLY A 275 -6.83 -8.36 8.85
CA GLY A 275 -8.25 -8.42 9.20
C GLY A 275 -8.87 -9.77 8.77
N SER A 276 -9.87 -10.26 9.50
CA SER A 276 -10.57 -11.51 9.14
C SER A 276 -11.39 -11.42 7.86
N THR A 277 -11.72 -10.21 7.42
CA THR A 277 -12.46 -9.91 6.18
C THR A 277 -11.60 -9.19 5.15
N ASP A 278 -10.30 -9.09 5.40
CA ASP A 278 -9.35 -8.43 4.51
C ASP A 278 -9.20 -9.20 3.20
N LEU A 279 -9.31 -8.48 2.08
CA LEU A 279 -9.19 -9.01 0.72
C LEU A 279 -7.90 -9.83 0.51
N ILE A 280 -6.77 -9.31 0.99
CA ILE A 280 -5.47 -9.93 0.73
C ILE A 280 -5.19 -11.05 1.75
N ALA A 281 -5.45 -10.81 3.03
CA ALA A 281 -5.26 -11.83 4.07
C ALA A 281 -6.10 -13.08 3.79
N GLY A 282 -7.34 -12.93 3.36
CA GLY A 282 -8.21 -14.03 2.97
C GLY A 282 -7.70 -14.85 1.79
N ASN A 283 -6.95 -14.24 0.87
CA ASN A 283 -6.42 -14.87 -0.34
C ASN A 283 -4.96 -15.39 -0.18
N THR A 284 -4.34 -15.23 0.99
CA THR A 284 -2.93 -15.61 1.22
C THR A 284 -2.70 -16.48 2.47
N PRO A 285 -3.56 -17.49 2.78
CA PRO A 285 -3.44 -18.27 4.02
C PRO A 285 -2.14 -19.05 4.12
N GLU A 286 -1.59 -19.51 3.00
CA GLU A 286 -0.32 -20.26 2.95
C GLU A 286 0.87 -19.35 3.31
N ALA A 287 0.88 -18.11 2.83
CA ALA A 287 1.91 -17.13 3.18
C ALA A 287 1.87 -16.81 4.68
N ILE A 288 0.67 -16.58 5.23
CA ILE A 288 0.48 -16.33 6.67
C ILE A 288 1.00 -17.53 7.50
N SER A 289 0.67 -18.76 7.08
CA SER A 289 1.13 -19.97 7.77
C SER A 289 2.65 -20.11 7.71
N SER A 290 3.29 -19.72 6.60
CA SER A 290 4.74 -19.79 6.46
C SER A 290 5.49 -18.79 7.34
N MET A 291 4.87 -17.69 7.71
CA MET A 291 5.47 -16.69 8.63
C MET A 291 5.53 -17.18 10.09
N GLN A 292 4.81 -18.25 10.43
CA GLN A 292 4.76 -18.81 11.80
C GLN A 292 5.80 -19.90 12.05
N GLN A 293 6.57 -20.28 11.04
CA GLN A 293 7.62 -21.29 11.09
C GLN A 293 9.01 -20.66 11.20
#